data_10cceb4276b37b7cb9819462bc7ed40e
#
_entry.id   10cceb4276b37b7cb9819462bc7ed40e
#
_cell.length_a   1.000
_cell.length_b   1.000
_cell.length_c   1.000
_cell.angle_alpha   90.00
_cell.angle_beta   90.00
_cell.angle_gamma   90.00
#
_symmetry.space_group_name_H-M   'P 1'
#
loop_
_entity.id
_entity.type
_entity.pdbx_description
1 polymer ?
#
loop_
_entity_poly.entity_id
_entity_poly.type
_entity_poly.pdbx_seq_one_letter_code
_entity_poly.pdbx_strand_id
1 'polypeptide(L)'
;MTKGFNSWNKKEKLDLHVGGVNSAHNQALKNGENLMKQNQHIQSVFVKQSNQDKIDYRIQLNAIVDCIRFLLHRGLAFRGHDESDDSSDKENFLELLQFLADHNDVINEVLQKTPKNSKLTHLDIQKNIVNTIAYKTTDAIIEDLGSGFFSILVD
;
A
#
# COMPACT_ATOMS: atom_id res chain seq x y z
N MET A 1 0.60 11.98 -48.84
CA MET A 1 2.02 12.24 -48.56
C MET A 1 2.20 13.74 -48.51
N THR A 2 2.50 14.32 -47.37
CA THR A 2 2.83 15.73 -47.19
C THR A 2 4.22 15.96 -47.78
N LYS A 3 4.32 16.85 -48.76
CA LYS A 3 5.63 17.25 -49.31
C LYS A 3 6.41 17.96 -48.21
N GLY A 4 7.59 17.49 -47.87
CA GLY A 4 8.48 18.12 -46.94
C GLY A 4 8.91 19.55 -47.39
N PHE A 5 9.61 20.28 -46.53
CA PHE A 5 10.07 21.63 -46.78
C PHE A 5 11.20 21.61 -47.81
N ASN A 6 10.98 22.26 -49.00
CA ASN A 6 11.90 22.19 -50.15
C ASN A 6 12.70 23.48 -50.38
N SER A 7 12.60 24.48 -49.50
CA SER A 7 13.17 25.81 -49.75
C SER A 7 14.22 26.18 -48.71
N TRP A 8 15.17 25.30 -48.44
CA TRP A 8 16.22 25.42 -47.43
C TRP A 8 17.13 26.65 -47.60
N ASN A 9 17.23 27.15 -48.83
CA ASN A 9 18.04 28.36 -49.16
C ASN A 9 17.31 29.67 -48.88
N LYS A 10 16.05 29.64 -48.46
CA LYS A 10 15.25 30.83 -48.16
C LYS A 10 14.97 30.92 -46.66
N LYS A 11 15.82 31.66 -45.93
CA LYS A 11 15.74 31.84 -44.49
C LYS A 11 14.38 32.35 -44.02
N GLU A 12 13.80 33.31 -44.76
CA GLU A 12 12.47 33.87 -44.48
C GLU A 12 11.35 32.83 -44.48
N LYS A 13 11.44 31.77 -45.31
CA LYS A 13 10.47 30.68 -45.33
C LYS A 13 10.67 29.73 -44.16
N LEU A 14 11.88 29.59 -43.64
CA LEU A 14 12.17 28.87 -42.42
C LEU A 14 11.55 29.57 -41.21
N ASP A 15 11.77 30.90 -41.12
CA ASP A 15 11.20 31.70 -40.03
C ASP A 15 9.66 31.68 -40.06
N LEU A 16 9.07 31.72 -41.27
CA LEU A 16 7.61 31.55 -41.44
C LEU A 16 7.12 30.16 -41.03
N HIS A 17 7.89 29.10 -41.33
CA HIS A 17 7.56 27.73 -40.94
C HIS A 17 7.63 27.52 -39.42
N VAL A 18 8.66 28.03 -38.77
CA VAL A 18 8.81 27.98 -37.30
C VAL A 18 7.71 28.81 -36.66
N GLY A 19 7.46 30.00 -37.17
CA GLY A 19 6.40 30.87 -36.71
C GLY A 19 6.53 31.33 -35.25
N GLY A 20 5.45 31.87 -34.69
CA GLY A 20 5.40 32.28 -33.29
C GLY A 20 5.16 31.14 -32.32
N VAL A 21 5.10 31.43 -31.02
CA VAL A 21 4.98 30.47 -29.90
C VAL A 21 3.84 29.48 -30.08
N ASN A 22 2.74 29.85 -30.71
CA ASN A 22 1.57 29.01 -30.95
C ASN A 22 1.53 28.41 -32.36
N SER A 23 2.62 28.45 -33.12
CA SER A 23 2.68 27.84 -34.45
C SER A 23 2.60 26.29 -34.34
N ALA A 24 2.17 25.66 -35.44
CA ALA A 24 2.11 24.21 -35.54
C ALA A 24 3.49 23.56 -35.29
N HIS A 25 4.57 24.20 -35.73
CA HIS A 25 5.94 23.73 -35.49
C HIS A 25 6.28 23.73 -33.99
N ASN A 26 6.08 24.82 -33.28
CA ASN A 26 6.38 24.95 -31.86
C ASN A 26 5.44 24.07 -31.01
N GLN A 27 4.20 23.89 -31.43
CA GLN A 27 3.29 22.94 -30.77
C GLN A 27 3.76 21.49 -30.95
N ALA A 28 4.19 21.12 -32.17
CA ALA A 28 4.73 19.78 -32.43
C ALA A 28 6.01 19.52 -31.63
N LEU A 29 6.91 20.51 -31.53
CA LEU A 29 8.12 20.44 -30.70
C LEU A 29 7.76 20.21 -29.25
N LYS A 30 6.87 21.03 -28.68
CA LYS A 30 6.42 20.91 -27.29
C LYS A 30 5.74 19.57 -27.01
N ASN A 31 4.94 19.07 -27.95
CA ASN A 31 4.32 17.74 -27.82
C ASN A 31 5.38 16.63 -27.86
N GLY A 32 6.39 16.75 -28.72
CA GLY A 32 7.53 15.84 -28.78
C GLY A 32 8.31 15.83 -27.45
N GLU A 33 8.62 17.00 -26.90
CA GLU A 33 9.28 17.12 -25.60
C GLU A 33 8.46 16.49 -24.47
N ASN A 34 7.14 16.71 -24.47
CA ASN A 34 6.25 16.11 -23.47
C ASN A 34 6.20 14.56 -23.60
N LEU A 35 6.22 14.04 -24.83
CA LEU A 35 6.31 12.59 -25.06
C LEU A 35 7.64 11.99 -24.60
N MET A 36 8.72 12.74 -24.65
CA MET A 36 10.04 12.30 -24.17
C MET A 36 10.17 12.32 -22.65
N LYS A 37 9.30 13.08 -21.94
CA LYS A 37 9.29 13.12 -20.47
C LYS A 37 8.57 11.91 -19.90
N GLN A 38 9.21 10.74 -19.89
CA GLN A 38 8.65 9.49 -19.39
C GLN A 38 8.09 9.57 -17.95
N ASN A 39 8.67 10.45 -17.11
CA ASN A 39 8.20 10.63 -15.72
C ASN A 39 6.80 11.24 -15.59
N GLN A 40 6.27 11.83 -16.66
CA GLN A 40 4.94 12.45 -16.71
C GLN A 40 3.90 11.57 -17.42
N HIS A 41 4.29 10.39 -17.89
CA HIS A 41 3.35 9.47 -18.51
C HIS A 41 2.37 8.94 -17.46
N ILE A 42 1.07 8.98 -17.80
CA ILE A 42 -0.01 8.43 -16.96
C ILE A 42 0.33 7.04 -16.45
N GLN A 43 0.90 6.17 -17.28
CA GLN A 43 1.31 4.82 -16.90
C GLN A 43 2.35 4.82 -15.76
N SER A 44 3.35 5.71 -15.81
CA SER A 44 4.37 5.79 -14.75
C SER A 44 3.79 6.30 -13.42
N VAL A 45 2.81 7.20 -13.48
CA VAL A 45 2.09 7.70 -12.30
C VAL A 45 1.25 6.58 -11.69
N PHE A 46 0.49 5.84 -12.48
CA PHE A 46 -0.30 4.69 -11.99
C PHE A 46 0.57 3.59 -11.39
N VAL A 47 1.70 3.26 -12.01
CA VAL A 47 2.63 2.24 -11.47
C VAL A 47 3.23 2.69 -10.13
N LYS A 48 3.63 3.96 -10.00
CA LYS A 48 4.16 4.51 -8.74
C LYS A 48 3.09 4.49 -7.64
N GLN A 49 1.88 4.94 -7.94
CA GLN A 49 0.77 4.93 -6.98
C GLN A 49 0.44 3.50 -6.53
N SER A 50 0.31 2.56 -7.46
CA SER A 50 0.06 1.14 -7.13
C SER A 50 1.17 0.52 -6.29
N ASN A 51 2.42 0.91 -6.46
CA ASN A 51 3.51 0.42 -5.62
C ASN A 51 3.47 1.03 -4.21
N GLN A 52 3.13 2.31 -4.09
CA GLN A 52 2.98 2.95 -2.78
C GLN A 52 1.82 2.33 -2.01
N ASP A 53 0.67 2.12 -2.65
CA ASP A 53 -0.49 1.46 -2.04
C ASP A 53 -0.13 0.06 -1.50
N LYS A 54 0.72 -0.70 -2.22
CA LYS A 54 1.21 -2.01 -1.76
C LYS A 54 2.13 -1.90 -0.54
N ILE A 55 2.98 -0.87 -0.50
CA ILE A 55 3.86 -0.62 0.65
C ILE A 55 3.01 -0.24 1.86
N ASP A 56 2.08 0.69 1.70
CA ASP A 56 1.19 1.15 2.76
C ASP A 56 0.34 0.00 3.30
N TYR A 57 -0.20 -0.85 2.43
CA TYR A 57 -0.93 -2.07 2.82
C TYR A 57 -0.06 -3.03 3.65
N ARG A 58 1.21 -3.24 3.27
CA ARG A 58 2.13 -4.11 4.02
C ARG A 58 2.46 -3.53 5.39
N ILE A 59 2.69 -2.22 5.49
CA ILE A 59 2.94 -1.54 6.77
C ILE A 59 1.74 -1.73 7.69
N GLN A 60 0.54 -1.47 7.19
CA GLN A 60 -0.70 -1.66 7.92
C GLN A 60 -0.89 -3.11 8.38
N LEU A 61 -0.72 -4.08 7.48
CA LEU A 61 -0.88 -5.50 7.79
C LEU A 61 0.13 -5.96 8.83
N ASN A 62 1.39 -5.54 8.73
CA ASN A 62 2.41 -5.88 9.71
C ASN A 62 2.07 -5.32 11.10
N ALA A 63 1.64 -4.06 11.19
CA ALA A 63 1.22 -3.45 12.45
C ALA A 63 0.07 -4.24 13.10
N ILE A 64 -0.92 -4.65 12.32
CA ILE A 64 -2.06 -5.45 12.77
C ILE A 64 -1.61 -6.84 13.26
N VAL A 65 -0.76 -7.50 12.49
CA VAL A 65 -0.22 -8.83 12.86
C VAL A 65 0.60 -8.75 14.15
N ASP A 66 1.40 -7.71 14.34
CA ASP A 66 2.19 -7.51 15.56
C ASP A 66 1.31 -7.28 16.78
N CYS A 67 0.23 -6.49 16.65
CA CYS A 67 -0.76 -6.32 17.71
C CYS A 67 -1.45 -7.64 18.06
N ILE A 68 -1.89 -8.41 17.06
CA ILE A 68 -2.53 -9.71 17.25
C ILE A 68 -1.58 -10.70 17.94
N ARG A 69 -0.34 -10.77 17.48
CA ARG A 69 0.69 -11.64 18.10
C ARG A 69 0.97 -11.27 19.54
N PHE A 70 1.03 -9.97 19.86
CA PHE A 70 1.20 -9.52 21.24
C PHE A 70 0.04 -9.96 22.12
N LEU A 71 -1.20 -9.74 21.69
CA LEU A 71 -2.40 -10.14 22.45
C LEU A 71 -2.47 -11.65 22.65
N LEU A 72 -2.21 -12.44 21.60
CA LEU A 72 -2.17 -13.91 21.68
C LEU A 72 -1.08 -14.39 22.66
N HIS A 73 0.11 -13.83 22.57
CA HIS A 73 1.22 -14.22 23.44
C HIS A 73 0.93 -13.91 24.93
N ARG A 74 0.15 -12.87 25.20
CA ARG A 74 -0.22 -12.46 26.55
C ARG A 74 -1.53 -13.10 27.03
N GLY A 75 -2.24 -13.85 26.20
CA GLY A 75 -3.55 -14.42 26.53
C GLY A 75 -4.62 -13.36 26.74
N LEU A 76 -4.46 -12.17 26.12
CA LEU A 76 -5.40 -11.08 26.24
C LEU A 76 -6.52 -11.19 25.22
N ALA A 77 -7.75 -10.84 25.62
CA ALA A 77 -8.89 -10.76 24.71
C ALA A 77 -8.68 -9.63 23.70
N PHE A 78 -9.15 -9.80 22.47
CA PHE A 78 -9.11 -8.75 21.46
C PHE A 78 -10.13 -7.64 21.74
N ARG A 79 -11.26 -7.97 22.34
CA ARG A 79 -12.35 -7.07 22.69
C ARG A 79 -12.40 -6.79 24.19
N GLY A 80 -12.84 -5.58 24.53
CA GLY A 80 -13.26 -5.23 25.89
C GLY A 80 -14.61 -5.90 26.26
N HIS A 81 -15.00 -5.77 27.51
CA HIS A 81 -16.25 -6.36 28.04
C HIS A 81 -17.51 -5.60 27.64
N ASP A 82 -17.40 -4.36 27.19
CA ASP A 82 -18.52 -3.48 26.88
C ASP A 82 -18.47 -2.99 25.44
N GLU A 83 -19.49 -3.33 24.64
CA GLU A 83 -19.62 -2.96 23.21
C GLU A 83 -20.36 -1.61 23.02
N SER A 84 -20.61 -0.82 24.07
CA SER A 84 -21.30 0.46 23.95
C SER A 84 -20.38 1.54 23.37
N ASP A 85 -20.93 2.42 22.51
CA ASP A 85 -20.21 3.53 21.87
C ASP A 85 -19.59 4.53 22.85
N ASP A 86 -20.10 4.59 24.10
CA ASP A 86 -19.64 5.46 25.19
C ASP A 86 -18.67 4.75 26.16
N SER A 87 -18.31 3.49 25.91
CA SER A 87 -17.41 2.74 26.79
C SER A 87 -15.98 3.30 26.74
N SER A 88 -15.42 3.53 27.92
CA SER A 88 -13.99 3.83 28.09
C SER A 88 -13.10 2.60 27.84
N ASP A 89 -13.67 1.40 27.79
CA ASP A 89 -12.99 0.13 27.51
C ASP A 89 -13.09 -0.20 26.02
N LYS A 90 -12.32 0.53 25.21
CA LYS A 90 -12.15 0.22 23.80
C LYS A 90 -11.54 -1.18 23.64
N GLU A 91 -11.78 -1.77 22.47
CA GLU A 91 -11.18 -3.07 22.13
C GLU A 91 -9.66 -3.02 22.34
N ASN A 92 -9.11 -3.93 23.16
CA ASN A 92 -7.66 -4.02 23.43
C ASN A 92 -6.82 -4.01 22.16
N PHE A 93 -7.36 -4.60 21.09
CA PHE A 93 -6.71 -4.60 19.79
C PHE A 93 -6.61 -3.18 19.20
N LEU A 94 -7.68 -2.39 19.25
CA LEU A 94 -7.68 -1.02 18.69
C LEU A 94 -6.81 -0.07 19.51
N GLU A 95 -6.83 -0.22 20.84
CA GLU A 95 -5.98 0.58 21.72
C GLU A 95 -4.50 0.28 21.52
N LEU A 96 -4.14 -1.00 21.39
CA LEU A 96 -2.76 -1.39 21.10
C LEU A 96 -2.30 -0.90 19.71
N LEU A 97 -3.18 -0.96 18.72
CA LEU A 97 -2.89 -0.45 17.38
C LEU A 97 -2.72 1.07 17.39
N GLN A 98 -3.55 1.78 18.15
CA GLN A 98 -3.41 3.24 18.32
C GLN A 98 -2.11 3.58 19.07
N PHE A 99 -1.81 2.87 20.16
CA PHE A 99 -0.55 3.02 20.88
C PHE A 99 0.67 2.84 19.97
N LEU A 100 0.64 1.82 19.11
CA LEU A 100 1.71 1.58 18.14
C LEU A 100 1.82 2.73 17.12
N ALA A 101 0.70 3.26 16.66
CA ALA A 101 0.66 4.40 15.76
C ALA A 101 1.21 5.68 16.41
N ASP A 102 0.88 5.94 17.66
CA ASP A 102 1.34 7.12 18.39
C ASP A 102 2.87 7.12 18.61
N HIS A 103 3.51 5.96 18.54
CA HIS A 103 4.95 5.79 18.70
C HIS A 103 5.70 5.53 17.39
N ASN A 104 4.99 5.51 16.26
CA ASN A 104 5.58 5.26 14.94
C ASN A 104 4.90 6.10 13.86
N ASP A 105 5.55 7.18 13.44
CA ASP A 105 5.04 8.13 12.46
C ASP A 105 4.62 7.48 11.13
N VAL A 106 5.37 6.46 10.68
CA VAL A 106 5.07 5.76 9.42
C VAL A 106 3.75 4.98 9.53
N ILE A 107 3.55 4.28 10.64
CA ILE A 107 2.31 3.54 10.89
C ILE A 107 1.15 4.51 11.04
N ASN A 108 1.35 5.61 11.78
CA ASN A 108 0.33 6.63 11.96
C ASN A 108 -0.10 7.23 10.62
N GLU A 109 0.85 7.62 9.78
CA GLU A 109 0.57 8.20 8.46
C GLU A 109 -0.26 7.25 7.60
N VAL A 110 0.10 5.96 7.56
CA VAL A 110 -0.62 4.94 6.79
C VAL A 110 -2.03 4.73 7.33
N LEU A 111 -2.21 4.63 8.65
CA LEU A 111 -3.52 4.42 9.26
C LEU A 111 -4.45 5.63 9.07
N GLN A 112 -3.92 6.85 9.07
CA GLN A 112 -4.69 8.06 8.80
C GLN A 112 -5.11 8.20 7.34
N LYS A 113 -4.24 7.81 6.40
CA LYS A 113 -4.55 7.83 4.96
C LYS A 113 -5.54 6.75 4.54
N THR A 114 -5.58 5.64 5.26
CA THR A 114 -6.39 4.49 4.88
C THR A 114 -7.88 4.77 5.13
N PRO A 115 -8.75 4.64 4.10
CA PRO A 115 -10.19 4.78 4.26
C PRO A 115 -10.75 3.82 5.31
N LYS A 116 -11.82 4.22 6.00
CA LYS A 116 -12.42 3.43 7.09
C LYS A 116 -12.79 1.99 6.69
N ASN A 117 -13.27 1.80 5.46
CA ASN A 117 -13.63 0.48 4.91
C ASN A 117 -12.41 -0.40 4.55
N SER A 118 -11.20 0.16 4.55
CA SER A 118 -9.95 -0.54 4.19
C SER A 118 -8.99 -0.69 5.38
N LYS A 119 -9.41 -0.33 6.60
CA LYS A 119 -8.53 -0.32 7.79
C LYS A 119 -8.11 -1.72 8.28
N LEU A 120 -8.63 -2.81 7.73
CA LEU A 120 -8.33 -4.19 8.12
C LEU A 120 -8.58 -4.49 9.62
N THR A 121 -9.34 -3.65 10.31
CA THR A 121 -9.62 -3.78 11.75
C THR A 121 -10.89 -4.57 12.05
N HIS A 122 -11.62 -5.02 10.99
CA HIS A 122 -12.85 -5.77 11.15
C HIS A 122 -12.60 -7.15 11.80
N LEU A 123 -13.54 -7.58 12.63
CA LEU A 123 -13.45 -8.83 13.39
C LEU A 123 -13.13 -10.06 12.53
N ASP A 124 -13.73 -10.16 11.34
CA ASP A 124 -13.50 -11.31 10.45
C ASP A 124 -12.06 -11.35 9.95
N ILE A 125 -11.43 -10.16 9.73
CA ILE A 125 -10.03 -10.09 9.33
C ILE A 125 -9.13 -10.50 10.50
N GLN A 126 -9.42 -10.04 11.72
CA GLN A 126 -8.72 -10.48 12.94
C GLN A 126 -8.78 -12.00 13.08
N LYS A 127 -9.98 -12.60 12.98
CA LYS A 127 -10.17 -14.06 13.02
C LYS A 127 -9.39 -14.80 11.95
N ASN A 128 -9.39 -14.27 10.70
CA ASN A 128 -8.65 -14.88 9.59
C ASN A 128 -7.14 -14.86 9.83
N ILE A 129 -6.62 -13.76 10.40
CA ILE A 129 -5.20 -13.65 10.76
C ILE A 129 -4.87 -14.65 11.86
N VAL A 130 -5.68 -14.72 12.93
CA VAL A 130 -5.49 -15.68 14.03
C VAL A 130 -5.50 -17.13 13.53
N ASN A 131 -6.48 -17.47 12.69
CA ASN A 131 -6.57 -18.81 12.10
C ASN A 131 -5.34 -19.14 11.23
N THR A 132 -4.85 -18.14 10.47
CA THR A 132 -3.65 -18.31 9.66
C THR A 132 -2.41 -18.52 10.53
N ILE A 133 -2.27 -17.78 11.62
CA ILE A 133 -1.19 -17.95 12.60
C ILE A 133 -1.27 -19.35 13.24
N ALA A 134 -2.45 -19.75 13.69
CA ALA A 134 -2.67 -21.08 14.29
C ALA A 134 -2.30 -22.21 13.31
N TYR A 135 -2.78 -22.10 12.06
CA TYR A 135 -2.46 -23.09 11.03
C TYR A 135 -0.95 -23.18 10.77
N LYS A 136 -0.28 -22.04 10.60
CA LYS A 136 1.16 -22.01 10.36
C LYS A 136 1.98 -22.50 11.56
N THR A 137 1.52 -22.24 12.77
CA THR A 137 2.15 -22.77 13.99
C THR A 137 2.02 -24.29 14.04
N THR A 138 0.82 -24.83 13.74
CA THR A 138 0.59 -26.26 13.67
C THR A 138 1.44 -26.93 12.61
N ASP A 139 1.50 -26.33 11.38
CA ASP A 139 2.36 -26.83 10.31
C ASP A 139 3.83 -26.91 10.76
N ALA A 140 4.34 -25.83 11.40
CA ALA A 140 5.72 -25.79 11.87
C ALA A 140 6.00 -26.85 12.95
N ILE A 141 5.06 -27.08 13.87
CA ILE A 141 5.17 -28.14 14.89
C ILE A 141 5.22 -29.52 14.23
N ILE A 142 4.33 -29.78 13.26
CA ILE A 142 4.28 -31.05 12.54
C ILE A 142 5.57 -31.27 11.74
N GLU A 143 6.07 -30.23 11.09
CA GLU A 143 7.33 -30.28 10.33
C GLU A 143 8.52 -30.57 11.26
N ASP A 144 8.58 -29.95 12.44
CA ASP A 144 9.65 -30.15 13.44
C ASP A 144 9.60 -31.60 14.04
N LEU A 145 8.40 -32.14 14.25
CA LEU A 145 8.22 -33.53 14.69
C LEU A 145 8.73 -34.55 13.64
N GLY A 146 8.61 -34.22 12.35
CA GLY A 146 9.04 -35.07 11.26
C GLY A 146 8.43 -36.47 11.30
N SER A 147 9.26 -37.50 11.07
CA SER A 147 8.86 -38.93 11.17
C SER A 147 9.24 -39.55 12.53
N GLY A 148 9.60 -38.74 13.51
CA GLY A 148 10.00 -39.21 14.84
C GLY A 148 8.84 -39.76 15.66
N PHE A 149 9.17 -40.59 16.67
CA PHE A 149 8.20 -41.00 17.65
C PHE A 149 7.90 -39.89 18.65
N PHE A 150 6.65 -39.66 18.95
CA PHE A 150 6.23 -38.67 19.95
C PHE A 150 5.18 -39.25 20.89
N SER A 151 5.04 -38.67 22.06
CA SER A 151 3.98 -39.02 23.03
C SER A 151 3.22 -37.76 23.43
N ILE A 152 1.93 -37.91 23.70
CA ILE A 152 1.08 -36.83 24.20
C ILE A 152 0.83 -37.11 25.69
N LEU A 153 1.17 -36.12 26.52
CA LEU A 153 0.79 -36.11 27.93
C LEU A 153 -0.45 -35.24 28.07
N VAL A 154 -1.51 -35.81 28.62
CA VAL A 154 -2.80 -35.13 28.88
C VAL A 154 -2.96 -35.06 30.40
N ASP A 155 -3.11 -33.85 30.93
CA ASP A 155 -3.36 -33.56 32.33
C ASP A 155 -4.86 -33.55 32.62
#